data_6dc82d305ba717b1b0f851f5087f4bf1
#
_entry.id   6dc82d305ba717b1b0f851f5087f4bf1
#
_cell.length_a   1.000
_cell.length_b   1.000
_cell.length_c   1.000
_cell.angle_alpha   90.00
_cell.angle_beta   90.00
_cell.angle_gamma   90.00
#
_symmetry.space_group_name_H-M   'P 1'
#
loop_
_entity.id
_entity.type
_entity.pdbx_description
1 polymer ?
#
loop_
_entity_poly.entity_id
_entity_poly.type
_entity_poly.pdbx_seq_one_letter_code
_entity_poly.pdbx_strand_id
1 'polypeptide(L)'
;MAVGIYVLHLHPGEEEIRRTFLREAAECVDPVRCKKVQRLKSTGAKAASLGAGMLLQKMALDLKDGTENTGILFLEEDVLLAVLQERMHRDKAGALSFSYEYGELGKPQIVNIPKKFNLSHSGDYVVCAVGDGEVGADIQKWVPYKERTAERFFAPTEWKLLQELPASQRTELFYRLWSRKEAYGKYTGQGIGSAVGEDFSDEQNWQEKQICFRERVLEDSYSLAVCFGTAEA
;
A
#
# COMPACT_ATOMS: atom_id res chain seq x y z
N MET A 1 -12.52 -8.62 -11.03
CA MET A 1 -11.04 -8.63 -11.17
C MET A 1 -10.41 -9.23 -9.91
N ALA A 2 -9.43 -10.14 -10.04
CA ALA A 2 -8.69 -10.66 -8.90
C ALA A 2 -7.64 -9.63 -8.45
N VAL A 3 -7.60 -9.33 -7.15
CA VAL A 3 -6.64 -8.39 -6.57
C VAL A 3 -5.98 -9.04 -5.36
N GLY A 4 -4.66 -9.14 -5.38
CA GLY A 4 -3.83 -9.55 -4.27
C GLY A 4 -3.36 -8.36 -3.45
N ILE A 5 -3.36 -8.50 -2.15
CA ILE A 5 -2.89 -7.48 -1.22
C ILE A 5 -1.87 -8.13 -0.28
N TYR A 6 -0.66 -7.63 -0.31
CA TYR A 6 0.43 -8.03 0.58
C TYR A 6 0.61 -6.94 1.62
N VAL A 7 0.52 -7.29 2.87
CA VAL A 7 0.67 -6.39 4.03
C VAL A 7 1.87 -6.84 4.83
N LEU A 8 2.89 -6.01 4.93
CA LEU A 8 4.09 -6.27 5.71
C LEU A 8 4.06 -5.44 6.99
N HIS A 9 4.20 -6.11 8.12
CA HIS A 9 4.45 -5.49 9.41
C HIS A 9 5.94 -5.35 9.63
N LEU A 10 6.39 -4.12 9.89
CA LEU A 10 7.77 -3.78 10.24
C LEU A 10 7.86 -3.64 11.75
N HIS A 11 8.65 -4.47 12.41
CA HIS A 11 8.77 -4.41 13.86
C HIS A 11 9.47 -3.11 14.30
N PRO A 12 8.89 -2.35 15.25
CA PRO A 12 9.57 -1.26 15.92
C PRO A 12 10.64 -1.85 16.84
N GLY A 13 11.83 -2.11 16.29
CA GLY A 13 12.94 -2.73 17.01
C GLY A 13 13.96 -1.73 17.55
N GLU A 14 14.84 -2.20 18.43
CA GLU A 14 16.04 -1.49 18.87
C GLU A 14 16.90 -1.11 17.64
N GLU A 15 17.71 -0.07 17.78
CA GLU A 15 18.47 0.51 16.67
C GLU A 15 19.41 -0.51 16.00
N GLU A 16 19.99 -1.43 16.75
CA GLU A 16 20.87 -2.48 16.24
C GLU A 16 20.11 -3.51 15.39
N ILE A 17 18.96 -3.97 15.87
CA ILE A 17 18.08 -4.89 15.13
C ILE A 17 17.65 -4.24 13.82
N ARG A 18 17.25 -2.96 13.91
CA ARG A 18 16.84 -2.21 12.72
C ARG A 18 17.99 -2.01 11.71
N ARG A 19 19.22 -1.78 12.17
CA ARG A 19 20.39 -1.69 11.28
C ARG A 19 20.68 -3.01 10.58
N THR A 20 20.56 -4.14 11.30
CA THR A 20 20.73 -5.47 10.72
C THR A 20 19.69 -5.73 9.66
N PHE A 21 18.41 -5.49 9.96
CA PHE A 21 17.33 -5.57 8.97
C PHE A 21 17.61 -4.73 7.71
N LEU A 22 18.00 -3.45 7.86
CA LEU A 22 18.27 -2.58 6.71
C LEU A 22 19.39 -3.12 5.82
N ARG A 23 20.45 -3.70 6.40
CA ARG A 23 21.55 -4.29 5.64
C ARG A 23 21.08 -5.52 4.86
N GLU A 24 20.42 -6.44 5.51
CA GLU A 24 19.97 -7.72 4.93
C GLU A 24 18.85 -7.53 3.92
N ALA A 25 17.88 -6.68 4.23
CA ALA A 25 16.80 -6.35 3.31
C ALA A 25 17.29 -5.64 2.04
N ALA A 26 18.40 -4.88 2.12
CA ALA A 26 19.00 -4.24 0.95
C ALA A 26 19.54 -5.26 -0.08
N GLU A 27 19.93 -6.45 0.35
CA GLU A 27 20.39 -7.53 -0.53
C GLU A 27 19.20 -8.22 -1.23
N CYS A 28 18.00 -8.11 -0.65
CA CYS A 28 16.78 -8.74 -1.14
C CYS A 28 15.91 -7.84 -2.02
N VAL A 29 16.36 -6.66 -2.41
CA VAL A 29 15.59 -5.73 -3.24
C VAL A 29 16.36 -5.32 -4.50
N ASP A 30 15.64 -4.82 -5.50
CA ASP A 30 16.24 -4.40 -6.76
C ASP A 30 17.23 -3.21 -6.60
N PRO A 31 18.21 -3.06 -7.51
CA PRO A 31 19.23 -2.00 -7.41
C PRO A 31 18.66 -0.57 -7.47
N VAL A 32 17.53 -0.36 -8.14
CA VAL A 32 16.87 0.97 -8.21
C VAL A 32 16.35 1.34 -6.83
N ARG A 33 15.75 0.37 -6.13
CA ARG A 33 15.28 0.54 -4.75
C ARG A 33 16.43 0.82 -3.79
N CYS A 34 17.53 0.08 -3.89
CA CYS A 34 18.74 0.33 -3.07
C CYS A 34 19.25 1.77 -3.22
N LYS A 35 19.35 2.29 -4.46
CA LYS A 35 19.76 3.68 -4.72
C LYS A 35 18.79 4.70 -4.11
N LYS A 36 17.48 4.42 -4.15
CA LYS A 36 16.46 5.28 -3.52
C LYS A 36 16.64 5.31 -2.00
N VAL A 37 16.83 4.16 -1.36
CA VAL A 37 17.01 4.04 0.09
C VAL A 37 18.22 4.82 0.61
N GLN A 38 19.33 4.81 -0.12
CA GLN A 38 20.54 5.57 0.25
C GLN A 38 20.30 7.09 0.40
N ARG A 39 19.32 7.63 -0.33
CA ARG A 39 18.95 9.06 -0.28
C ARG A 39 18.01 9.42 0.86
N LEU A 40 17.40 8.44 1.51
CA LEU A 40 16.48 8.65 2.63
C LEU A 40 17.26 8.94 3.91
N LYS A 41 16.75 9.87 4.74
CA LYS A 41 17.42 10.29 5.97
C LYS A 41 17.03 9.44 7.17
N SER A 42 15.73 9.19 7.36
CA SER A 42 15.24 8.48 8.54
C SER A 42 15.30 6.96 8.37
N THR A 43 15.62 6.26 9.45
CA THR A 43 15.64 4.79 9.53
C THR A 43 14.29 4.19 9.18
N GLY A 44 13.20 4.77 9.69
CA GLY A 44 11.83 4.33 9.37
C GLY A 44 11.50 4.45 7.88
N ALA A 45 11.86 5.57 7.23
CA ALA A 45 11.65 5.71 5.79
C ALA A 45 12.49 4.72 4.97
N LYS A 46 13.72 4.41 5.41
CA LYS A 46 14.55 3.37 4.79
C LYS A 46 13.90 2.01 4.93
N ALA A 47 13.44 1.64 6.14
CA ALA A 47 12.76 0.36 6.39
C ALA A 47 11.50 0.22 5.56
N ALA A 48 10.62 1.22 5.55
CA ALA A 48 9.41 1.22 4.72
C ALA A 48 9.72 1.08 3.22
N SER A 49 10.77 1.76 2.74
CA SER A 49 11.18 1.65 1.34
C SER A 49 11.76 0.27 1.00
N LEU A 50 12.54 -0.34 1.89
CA LEU A 50 13.02 -1.72 1.71
C LEU A 50 11.89 -2.73 1.80
N GLY A 51 11.01 -2.60 2.79
CA GLY A 51 9.81 -3.43 2.91
C GLY A 51 8.94 -3.40 1.65
N ALA A 52 8.76 -2.22 1.05
CA ALA A 52 8.07 -2.10 -0.24
C ALA A 52 8.80 -2.86 -1.38
N GLY A 53 10.12 -2.82 -1.39
CA GLY A 53 10.94 -3.61 -2.33
C GLY A 53 10.80 -5.11 -2.11
N MET A 54 10.84 -5.55 -0.86
CA MET A 54 10.66 -6.96 -0.48
C MET A 54 9.28 -7.48 -0.89
N LEU A 55 8.21 -6.68 -0.70
CA LEU A 55 6.87 -7.03 -1.16
C LEU A 55 6.79 -7.17 -2.69
N LEU A 56 7.48 -6.31 -3.44
CA LEU A 56 7.57 -6.44 -4.90
C LEU A 56 8.31 -7.72 -5.31
N GLN A 57 9.39 -8.09 -4.62
CA GLN A 57 10.09 -9.35 -4.86
C GLN A 57 9.18 -10.56 -4.59
N LYS A 58 8.48 -10.55 -3.45
CA LYS A 58 7.53 -11.62 -3.09
C LYS A 58 6.42 -11.75 -4.13
N MET A 59 5.79 -10.65 -4.50
CA MET A 59 4.77 -10.60 -5.55
C MET A 59 5.29 -11.20 -6.86
N ALA A 60 6.47 -10.78 -7.32
CA ALA A 60 7.04 -11.24 -8.58
C ALA A 60 7.43 -12.74 -8.54
N LEU A 61 7.86 -13.25 -7.39
CA LEU A 61 8.12 -14.66 -7.18
C LEU A 61 6.83 -15.47 -7.20
N ASP A 62 5.78 -14.99 -6.55
CA ASP A 62 4.47 -15.66 -6.56
C ASP A 62 3.88 -15.74 -7.97
N LEU A 63 4.02 -14.68 -8.76
CA LEU A 63 3.63 -14.68 -10.18
C LEU A 63 4.42 -15.70 -10.98
N LYS A 64 5.74 -15.75 -10.79
CA LYS A 64 6.62 -16.70 -11.47
C LYS A 64 6.29 -18.17 -11.14
N ASP A 65 5.91 -18.42 -9.88
CA ASP A 65 5.62 -19.77 -9.40
C ASP A 65 4.14 -20.19 -9.61
N GLY A 66 3.28 -19.29 -10.09
CA GLY A 66 1.85 -19.53 -10.23
C GLY A 66 1.09 -19.62 -8.90
N THR A 67 1.64 -19.03 -7.85
CA THR A 67 1.08 -19.00 -6.48
C THR A 67 0.53 -17.61 -6.12
N GLU A 68 -0.09 -16.95 -7.09
CA GLU A 68 -0.60 -15.58 -6.92
C GLU A 68 -1.57 -15.47 -5.76
N ASN A 69 -1.34 -14.49 -4.91
CA ASN A 69 -2.28 -14.12 -3.87
C ASN A 69 -3.49 -13.38 -4.48
N THR A 70 -4.69 -13.79 -4.14
CA THR A 70 -5.96 -13.14 -4.56
C THR A 70 -6.74 -12.55 -3.38
N GLY A 71 -6.17 -12.57 -2.18
CA GLY A 71 -6.74 -12.08 -0.94
C GLY A 71 -5.86 -11.04 -0.25
N ILE A 72 -5.95 -10.98 1.06
CA ILE A 72 -5.04 -10.21 1.90
C ILE A 72 -4.08 -11.20 2.57
N LEU A 73 -2.79 -11.05 2.31
CA LEU A 73 -1.71 -11.82 2.90
C LEU A 73 -0.93 -10.93 3.87
N PHE A 74 -0.91 -11.29 5.14
CA PHE A 74 -0.11 -10.63 6.17
C PHE A 74 1.24 -11.32 6.32
N LEU A 75 2.29 -10.53 6.44
CA LEU A 75 3.68 -10.97 6.50
C LEU A 75 4.40 -10.18 7.61
N GLU A 76 5.25 -10.89 8.35
CA GLU A 76 6.19 -10.27 9.29
C GLU A 76 7.54 -10.04 8.60
N GLU A 77 8.27 -9.01 9.01
CA GLU A 77 9.50 -8.59 8.30
C GLU A 77 10.59 -9.66 8.29
N ASP A 78 10.78 -10.37 9.40
CA ASP A 78 11.77 -11.44 9.54
C ASP A 78 11.40 -12.68 8.71
N VAL A 79 10.12 -13.05 8.70
CA VAL A 79 9.60 -14.16 7.91
C VAL A 79 9.77 -13.87 6.41
N LEU A 80 9.38 -12.68 5.96
CA LEU A 80 9.53 -12.32 4.56
C LEU A 80 10.99 -12.26 4.14
N LEU A 81 11.86 -11.71 4.99
CA LEU A 81 13.30 -11.62 4.76
C LEU A 81 13.90 -13.02 4.59
N ALA A 82 13.60 -13.93 5.52
CA ALA A 82 14.09 -15.31 5.46
C ALA A 82 13.62 -16.04 4.17
N VAL A 83 12.36 -15.88 3.79
CA VAL A 83 11.80 -16.46 2.55
C VAL A 83 12.55 -15.97 1.31
N LEU A 84 12.85 -14.68 1.23
CA LEU A 84 13.56 -14.10 0.10
C LEU A 84 15.02 -14.55 0.05
N GLN A 85 15.71 -14.57 1.18
CA GLN A 85 17.11 -15.06 1.29
C GLN A 85 17.22 -16.54 0.91
N GLU A 86 16.33 -17.40 1.44
CA GLU A 86 16.28 -18.81 1.07
C GLU A 86 16.06 -19.01 -0.42
N ARG A 87 15.11 -18.23 -1.00
CA ARG A 87 14.84 -18.29 -2.42
C ARG A 87 16.04 -17.92 -3.27
N MET A 88 16.72 -16.83 -2.95
CA MET A 88 17.92 -16.37 -3.64
C MET A 88 19.05 -17.40 -3.54
N HIS A 89 19.23 -18.01 -2.37
CA HIS A 89 20.22 -19.06 -2.17
C HIS A 89 19.92 -20.32 -3.01
N ARG A 90 18.66 -20.78 -2.98
CA ARG A 90 18.20 -21.95 -3.72
C ARG A 90 18.34 -21.76 -5.23
N ASP A 91 17.91 -20.61 -5.74
CA ASP A 91 17.94 -20.31 -7.17
C ASP A 91 19.34 -19.86 -7.64
N LYS A 92 20.30 -19.70 -6.73
CA LYS A 92 21.65 -19.16 -6.97
C LYS A 92 21.59 -17.85 -7.76
N ALA A 93 20.64 -17.02 -7.46
CA ALA A 93 20.36 -15.77 -8.12
C ALA A 93 20.20 -14.63 -7.10
N GLY A 94 20.51 -13.40 -7.50
CA GLY A 94 20.21 -12.21 -6.72
C GLY A 94 18.73 -11.84 -6.77
N ALA A 95 18.39 -10.71 -6.14
CA ALA A 95 17.06 -10.12 -6.22
C ALA A 95 16.66 -9.87 -7.68
N LEU A 96 15.37 -10.06 -7.98
CA LEU A 96 14.83 -9.78 -9.32
C LEU A 96 14.99 -8.29 -9.63
N SER A 97 15.40 -7.99 -10.85
CA SER A 97 15.51 -6.63 -11.34
C SER A 97 14.20 -6.19 -11.99
N PHE A 98 13.74 -4.99 -11.65
CA PHE A 98 12.55 -4.40 -12.21
C PHE A 98 12.88 -3.25 -13.15
N SER A 99 12.16 -3.20 -14.27
CA SER A 99 12.22 -2.06 -15.21
C SER A 99 11.05 -1.14 -14.90
N TYR A 100 11.35 0.07 -14.40
CA TYR A 100 10.34 1.03 -14.00
C TYR A 100 10.08 2.06 -15.10
N GLU A 101 8.80 2.31 -15.33
CA GLU A 101 8.30 3.49 -16.02
C GLU A 101 7.42 4.29 -15.06
N TYR A 102 7.24 5.56 -15.36
CA TYR A 102 6.47 6.46 -14.51
C TYR A 102 5.38 7.12 -15.34
N GLY A 103 4.14 7.06 -14.88
CA GLY A 103 3.03 7.80 -15.46
C GLY A 103 3.24 9.32 -15.34
N GLU A 104 2.41 10.11 -16.00
CA GLU A 104 2.50 11.58 -16.05
C GLU A 104 2.60 12.24 -14.66
N LEU A 105 1.90 11.70 -13.66
CA LEU A 105 1.91 12.17 -12.28
C LEU A 105 2.81 11.34 -11.36
N GLY A 106 3.73 10.56 -11.92
CA GLY A 106 4.77 9.86 -11.17
C GLY A 106 4.35 8.52 -10.57
N LYS A 107 3.17 7.95 -10.92
CA LYS A 107 2.80 6.59 -10.50
C LYS A 107 3.76 5.58 -11.15
N PRO A 108 4.52 4.77 -10.36
CA PRO A 108 5.45 3.80 -10.92
C PRO A 108 4.70 2.60 -11.51
N GLN A 109 5.21 2.09 -12.62
CA GLN A 109 4.82 0.84 -13.25
C GLN A 109 6.04 -0.03 -13.46
N ILE A 110 5.89 -1.35 -13.39
CA ILE A 110 6.95 -2.31 -13.69
C ILE A 110 6.59 -2.93 -15.05
N VAL A 111 7.39 -2.63 -16.07
CA VAL A 111 7.08 -3.04 -17.46
C VAL A 111 7.43 -4.49 -17.77
N ASN A 112 8.31 -5.10 -17.00
CA ASN A 112 8.69 -6.50 -17.16
C ASN A 112 7.86 -7.47 -16.28
N ILE A 113 6.76 -7.01 -15.70
CA ILE A 113 5.76 -7.82 -14.99
C ILE A 113 4.38 -7.48 -15.56
N PRO A 114 3.57 -8.48 -16.02
CA PRO A 114 2.28 -8.24 -16.65
C PRO A 114 1.16 -8.00 -15.61
N LYS A 115 1.43 -7.18 -14.61
CA LYS A 115 0.48 -6.81 -13.56
C LYS A 115 0.63 -5.33 -13.20
N LYS A 116 -0.47 -4.73 -12.83
CA LYS A 116 -0.47 -3.40 -12.20
C LYS A 116 -0.30 -3.53 -10.70
N PHE A 117 0.41 -2.59 -10.10
CA PHE A 117 0.63 -2.58 -8.65
C PHE A 117 0.53 -1.18 -8.08
N ASN A 118 0.32 -1.10 -6.79
CA ASN A 118 0.42 0.14 -6.03
C ASN A 118 0.99 -0.13 -4.63
N LEU A 119 1.76 0.83 -4.12
CA LEU A 119 2.44 0.74 -2.82
C LEU A 119 1.96 1.86 -1.90
N SER A 120 1.79 1.54 -0.63
CA SER A 120 1.58 2.51 0.43
C SER A 120 2.30 2.10 1.70
N HIS A 121 2.60 3.05 2.58
CA HIS A 121 3.16 2.77 3.90
C HIS A 121 2.78 3.85 4.90
N SER A 122 2.56 3.46 6.14
CA SER A 122 2.32 4.37 7.26
C SER A 122 2.69 3.69 8.56
N GLY A 123 3.42 4.40 9.44
CA GLY A 123 3.91 3.82 10.69
C GLY A 123 4.71 2.54 10.43
N ASP A 124 4.22 1.45 10.98
CA ASP A 124 4.91 0.15 10.97
C ASP A 124 4.40 -0.80 9.86
N TYR A 125 3.53 -0.31 8.97
CA TYR A 125 2.98 -1.12 7.89
C TYR A 125 3.38 -0.64 6.50
N VAL A 126 3.63 -1.62 5.63
CA VAL A 126 3.83 -1.42 4.19
C VAL A 126 2.85 -2.31 3.43
N VAL A 127 2.27 -1.79 2.37
CA VAL A 127 1.26 -2.49 1.56
C VAL A 127 1.66 -2.48 0.09
N CYS A 128 1.49 -3.63 -0.56
CA CYS A 128 1.54 -3.78 -2.01
C CYS A 128 0.21 -4.38 -2.48
N ALA A 129 -0.56 -3.65 -3.27
CA ALA A 129 -1.70 -4.19 -4.00
C ALA A 129 -1.28 -4.53 -5.43
N VAL A 130 -1.79 -5.63 -5.98
CA VAL A 130 -1.49 -6.11 -7.33
C VAL A 130 -2.76 -6.65 -8.00
N GLY A 131 -2.92 -6.37 -9.28
CA GLY A 131 -4.06 -6.83 -10.08
C GLY A 131 -3.78 -6.84 -11.58
N ASP A 132 -4.69 -7.41 -12.36
CA ASP A 132 -4.63 -7.40 -13.82
C ASP A 132 -4.91 -6.00 -14.40
N GLY A 133 -5.76 -5.21 -13.73
CA GLY A 133 -6.04 -3.82 -14.07
C GLY A 133 -5.48 -2.86 -13.02
N GLU A 134 -5.77 -1.57 -13.19
CA GLU A 134 -5.32 -0.53 -12.27
C GLU A 134 -5.75 -0.83 -10.83
N VAL A 135 -4.87 -0.53 -9.89
CA VAL A 135 -5.10 -0.64 -8.46
C VAL A 135 -4.53 0.59 -7.75
N GLY A 136 -5.16 0.97 -6.65
CA GLY A 136 -4.64 1.98 -5.74
C GLY A 136 -4.74 1.49 -4.30
N ALA A 137 -3.68 1.65 -3.52
CA ALA A 137 -3.64 1.21 -2.13
C ALA A 137 -3.25 2.36 -1.21
N ASP A 138 -3.92 2.45 -0.08
CA ASP A 138 -3.53 3.36 0.98
C ASP A 138 -3.64 2.71 2.34
N ILE A 139 -2.69 3.02 3.22
CA ILE A 139 -2.70 2.67 4.63
C ILE A 139 -2.33 3.89 5.46
N GLN A 140 -3.09 4.14 6.53
CA GLN A 140 -2.90 5.29 7.41
C GLN A 140 -2.89 4.88 8.87
N LYS A 141 -1.84 5.26 9.60
CA LYS A 141 -1.82 5.22 11.06
C LYS A 141 -2.72 6.31 11.61
N TRP A 142 -3.60 5.97 12.55
CA TRP A 142 -4.48 6.96 13.16
C TRP A 142 -3.70 7.86 14.12
N VAL A 143 -3.86 9.15 13.91
CA VAL A 143 -3.41 10.21 14.81
C VAL A 143 -4.54 11.25 14.92
N PRO A 144 -4.52 12.19 15.86
CA PRO A 144 -5.52 13.25 15.89
C PRO A 144 -5.60 13.94 14.52
N TYR A 145 -6.75 13.82 13.85
CA TYR A 145 -6.95 14.43 12.53
C TYR A 145 -7.27 15.91 12.63
N LYS A 146 -7.02 16.65 11.55
CA LYS A 146 -7.36 18.08 11.44
C LYS A 146 -8.70 18.21 10.73
N GLU A 147 -9.68 18.81 11.38
CA GLU A 147 -11.02 19.03 10.81
C GLU A 147 -10.97 19.75 9.45
N ARG A 148 -10.10 20.75 9.28
CA ARG A 148 -9.88 21.42 7.99
C ARG A 148 -9.51 20.48 6.85
N THR A 149 -8.92 19.32 7.14
CA THR A 149 -8.64 18.31 6.11
C THR A 149 -9.93 17.65 5.66
N ALA A 150 -10.81 17.28 6.59
CA ALA A 150 -12.12 16.74 6.24
C ALA A 150 -12.97 17.78 5.49
N GLU A 151 -13.08 19.02 5.99
CA GLU A 151 -13.79 20.10 5.31
C GLU A 151 -13.35 20.33 3.86
N ARG A 152 -12.06 20.17 3.59
CA ARG A 152 -11.50 20.40 2.24
C ARG A 152 -11.72 19.24 1.28
N PHE A 153 -11.63 18.00 1.75
CA PHE A 153 -11.53 16.82 0.88
C PHE A 153 -12.77 15.95 0.90
N PHE A 154 -13.57 16.00 1.95
CA PHE A 154 -14.73 15.14 2.10
C PHE A 154 -15.94 15.71 1.34
N ALA A 155 -16.81 14.81 0.88
CA ALA A 155 -18.12 15.21 0.39
C ALA A 155 -18.97 15.76 1.53
N PRO A 156 -19.98 16.61 1.25
CA PRO A 156 -20.87 17.13 2.29
C PRO A 156 -21.54 16.05 3.14
N THR A 157 -21.89 14.92 2.54
CA THR A 157 -22.46 13.73 3.19
C THR A 157 -21.46 13.08 4.16
N GLU A 158 -20.23 12.88 3.71
CA GLU A 158 -19.14 12.31 4.54
C GLU A 158 -18.80 13.23 5.72
N TRP A 159 -18.74 14.54 5.47
CA TRP A 159 -18.49 15.53 6.52
C TRP A 159 -19.61 15.54 7.56
N LYS A 160 -20.88 15.49 7.12
CA LYS A 160 -22.02 15.39 8.00
C LYS A 160 -21.97 14.13 8.86
N LEU A 161 -21.72 12.96 8.26
CA LEU A 161 -21.55 11.70 8.98
C LEU A 161 -20.49 11.80 10.07
N LEU A 162 -19.34 12.40 9.74
CA LEU A 162 -18.24 12.57 10.69
C LEU A 162 -18.65 13.47 11.88
N GLN A 163 -19.43 14.52 11.65
CA GLN A 163 -19.89 15.44 12.70
C GLN A 163 -20.96 14.82 13.62
N GLU A 164 -21.82 13.96 13.09
CA GLU A 164 -22.89 13.29 13.83
C GLU A 164 -22.37 12.18 14.76
N LEU A 165 -21.17 11.66 14.50
CA LEU A 165 -20.57 10.61 15.35
C LEU A 165 -20.07 11.16 16.70
N PRO A 166 -20.12 10.33 17.76
CA PRO A 166 -19.40 10.60 19.00
C PRO A 166 -17.90 10.81 18.75
N ALA A 167 -17.26 11.69 19.51
CA ALA A 167 -15.84 12.03 19.32
C ALA A 167 -14.90 10.81 19.31
N SER A 168 -15.22 9.78 20.11
CA SER A 168 -14.44 8.53 20.17
C SER A 168 -14.43 7.72 18.87
N GLN A 169 -15.42 7.89 17.99
CA GLN A 169 -15.56 7.14 16.74
C GLN A 169 -15.12 7.96 15.51
N ARG A 170 -14.94 9.27 15.66
CA ARG A 170 -14.61 10.15 14.53
C ARG A 170 -13.27 9.85 13.90
N THR A 171 -12.27 9.50 14.69
CA THR A 171 -10.92 9.20 14.18
C THR A 171 -10.94 7.99 13.25
N GLU A 172 -11.64 6.92 13.62
CA GLU A 172 -11.79 5.75 12.76
C GLU A 172 -12.49 6.11 11.46
N LEU A 173 -13.67 6.74 11.51
CA LEU A 173 -14.40 7.11 10.29
C LEU A 173 -13.58 8.04 9.41
N PHE A 174 -12.90 9.05 9.99
CA PHE A 174 -12.03 9.94 9.24
C PHE A 174 -10.97 9.16 8.44
N TYR A 175 -10.23 8.26 9.09
CA TYR A 175 -9.16 7.53 8.43
C TYR A 175 -9.66 6.48 7.44
N ARG A 176 -10.82 5.88 7.66
CA ARG A 176 -11.44 4.99 6.67
C ARG A 176 -11.80 5.76 5.40
N LEU A 177 -12.48 6.89 5.51
CA LEU A 177 -12.83 7.73 4.35
C LEU A 177 -11.58 8.32 3.69
N TRP A 178 -10.61 8.77 4.47
CA TRP A 178 -9.34 9.29 3.97
C TRP A 178 -8.58 8.26 3.16
N SER A 179 -8.43 7.03 3.69
CA SER A 179 -7.74 5.94 2.98
C SER A 179 -8.46 5.55 1.69
N ARG A 180 -9.81 5.58 1.64
CA ARG A 180 -10.55 5.38 0.38
C ARG A 180 -10.20 6.46 -0.64
N LYS A 181 -10.19 7.73 -0.25
CA LYS A 181 -9.86 8.86 -1.13
C LYS A 181 -8.43 8.77 -1.67
N GLU A 182 -7.47 8.48 -0.81
CA GLU A 182 -6.07 8.29 -1.22
C GLU A 182 -5.92 7.07 -2.13
N ALA A 183 -6.56 5.95 -1.82
CA ALA A 183 -6.55 4.75 -2.66
C ALA A 183 -7.19 5.02 -4.03
N TYR A 184 -8.31 5.75 -4.08
CA TYR A 184 -8.94 6.17 -5.34
C TYR A 184 -8.02 7.09 -6.16
N GLY A 185 -7.42 8.09 -5.53
CA GLY A 185 -6.47 8.98 -6.20
C GLY A 185 -5.26 8.24 -6.79
N LYS A 186 -4.78 7.19 -6.10
CA LYS A 186 -3.72 6.31 -6.58
C LYS A 186 -4.19 5.33 -7.66
N TYR A 187 -5.44 4.86 -7.58
CA TYR A 187 -6.08 4.03 -8.61
C TYR A 187 -6.17 4.81 -9.93
N THR A 188 -6.74 6.01 -9.91
CA THR A 188 -6.86 6.86 -11.11
C THR A 188 -5.50 7.38 -11.60
N GLY A 189 -4.47 7.38 -10.74
CA GLY A 189 -3.19 8.01 -11.03
C GLY A 189 -3.20 9.53 -10.98
N GLN A 190 -4.33 10.16 -10.63
CA GLN A 190 -4.50 11.62 -10.60
C GLN A 190 -4.25 12.24 -9.22
N GLY A 191 -3.93 11.41 -8.22
CA GLY A 191 -3.71 11.84 -6.84
C GLY A 191 -5.00 12.20 -6.11
N ILE A 192 -4.86 12.65 -4.87
CA ILE A 192 -5.99 12.97 -3.97
C ILE A 192 -6.95 14.02 -4.54
N GLY A 193 -6.48 14.87 -5.46
CA GLY A 193 -7.31 15.88 -6.11
C GLY A 193 -8.52 15.32 -6.84
N SER A 194 -8.42 14.12 -7.40
CA SER A 194 -9.52 13.45 -8.09
C SER A 194 -10.62 12.93 -7.15
N ALA A 195 -10.34 12.89 -5.84
CA ALA A 195 -11.26 12.42 -4.82
C ALA A 195 -11.91 13.56 -4.01
N VAL A 196 -11.58 14.83 -4.31
CA VAL A 196 -12.14 15.99 -3.60
C VAL A 196 -13.64 16.08 -3.89
N GLY A 197 -14.45 16.11 -2.83
CA GLY A 197 -15.92 16.20 -2.93
C GLY A 197 -16.61 14.92 -3.41
N GLU A 198 -15.86 13.88 -3.79
CA GLU A 198 -16.41 12.56 -4.12
C GLU A 198 -16.86 11.86 -2.84
N ASP A 199 -18.04 11.26 -2.87
CA ASP A 199 -18.58 10.52 -1.72
C ASP A 199 -18.23 9.04 -1.81
N PHE A 200 -17.41 8.57 -0.86
CA PHE A 200 -17.05 7.18 -0.70
C PHE A 200 -17.65 6.52 0.56
N SER A 201 -18.63 7.16 1.20
CA SER A 201 -19.31 6.60 2.37
C SER A 201 -20.30 5.49 2.01
N ASP A 202 -20.83 5.48 0.78
CA ASP A 202 -21.84 4.55 0.29
C ASP A 202 -21.31 3.68 -0.86
N GLU A 203 -21.60 2.38 -0.81
CA GLU A 203 -21.24 1.42 -1.85
C GLU A 203 -21.93 1.68 -3.19
N GLN A 204 -23.13 2.27 -3.18
CA GLN A 204 -23.82 2.63 -4.43
C GLN A 204 -22.98 3.61 -5.27
N ASN A 205 -22.35 4.58 -4.62
CA ASN A 205 -21.46 5.54 -5.29
C ASN A 205 -20.24 4.86 -5.91
N TRP A 206 -19.75 3.75 -5.32
CA TRP A 206 -18.64 2.99 -5.89
C TRP A 206 -19.07 2.22 -7.14
N GLN A 207 -20.27 1.61 -7.10
CA GLN A 207 -20.84 0.87 -8.23
C GLN A 207 -21.06 1.78 -9.44
N GLU A 208 -21.56 3.00 -9.23
CA GLU A 208 -21.71 4.00 -10.29
C GLU A 208 -20.37 4.36 -10.96
N LYS A 209 -19.29 4.35 -10.18
CA LYS A 209 -17.92 4.59 -10.66
C LYS A 209 -17.25 3.32 -11.22
N GLN A 210 -17.92 2.17 -11.18
CA GLN A 210 -17.38 0.87 -11.57
C GLN A 210 -16.10 0.51 -10.77
N ILE A 211 -16.07 0.85 -9.49
CA ILE A 211 -14.98 0.52 -8.56
C ILE A 211 -15.46 -0.28 -7.37
N CYS A 212 -14.51 -0.93 -6.71
CA CYS A 212 -14.67 -1.59 -5.42
C CYS A 212 -13.56 -1.15 -4.46
N PHE A 213 -13.86 -1.23 -3.17
CA PHE A 213 -12.85 -1.14 -2.12
C PHE A 213 -12.76 -2.45 -1.35
N ARG A 214 -11.52 -2.85 -1.04
CA ARG A 214 -11.23 -3.88 -0.04
C ARG A 214 -10.51 -3.21 1.12
N GLU A 215 -11.07 -3.36 2.32
CA GLU A 215 -10.63 -2.60 3.49
C GLU A 215 -10.31 -3.50 4.68
N ARG A 216 -9.46 -3.00 5.57
CA ARG A 216 -9.21 -3.55 6.91
C ARG A 216 -8.84 -2.45 7.88
N VAL A 217 -9.29 -2.59 9.12
CA VAL A 217 -8.72 -1.91 10.28
C VAL A 217 -7.70 -2.85 10.90
N LEU A 218 -6.50 -2.36 11.16
CA LEU A 218 -5.42 -3.14 11.78
C LEU A 218 -5.12 -2.53 13.15
N GLU A 219 -5.03 -3.40 14.18
CA GLU A 219 -4.66 -3.04 15.55
C GLU A 219 -5.47 -1.87 16.13
N ASP A 220 -6.72 -1.68 15.70
CA ASP A 220 -7.59 -0.56 16.06
C ASP A 220 -6.89 0.82 15.96
N SER A 221 -5.91 0.92 15.07
CA SER A 221 -5.05 2.11 14.92
C SER A 221 -4.60 2.40 13.48
N TYR A 222 -4.96 1.56 12.51
CA TYR A 222 -4.67 1.78 11.09
C TYR A 222 -5.90 1.51 10.23
N SER A 223 -6.07 2.30 9.17
CA SER A 223 -7.02 2.04 8.09
C SER A 223 -6.26 1.68 6.82
N LEU A 224 -6.59 0.52 6.26
CA LEU A 224 -6.16 0.06 4.95
C LEU A 224 -7.34 0.11 3.99
N ALA A 225 -7.14 0.70 2.81
CA ALA A 225 -8.08 0.66 1.70
C ALA A 225 -7.34 0.34 0.40
N VAL A 226 -7.93 -0.54 -0.42
CA VAL A 226 -7.47 -0.84 -1.78
C VAL A 226 -8.61 -0.64 -2.74
N CYS A 227 -8.44 0.28 -3.69
CA CYS A 227 -9.38 0.60 -4.77
C CYS A 227 -8.98 -0.15 -6.05
N PHE A 228 -9.97 -0.75 -6.71
CA PHE A 228 -9.80 -1.45 -7.98
C PHE A 228 -11.10 -1.43 -8.79
N GLY A 229 -10.99 -1.60 -10.11
CA GLY A 229 -12.16 -1.67 -10.98
C GLY A 229 -12.99 -2.93 -10.77
N THR A 230 -14.31 -2.84 -10.90
CA THR A 230 -15.18 -4.02 -11.03
C THR A 230 -14.80 -4.76 -12.34
N ALA A 231 -14.93 -6.10 -12.36
CA ALA A 231 -14.84 -6.82 -13.62
C ALA A 231 -15.96 -6.29 -14.53
N GLU A 232 -15.64 -5.99 -15.78
CA GLU A 232 -16.69 -5.83 -16.81
C GLU A 232 -17.51 -7.13 -16.82
N ALA A 233 -18.83 -6.99 -16.73
CA ALA A 233 -19.77 -8.10 -16.77
C ALA A 233 -19.86 -8.71 -18.17
#